data_b92326256639336bf3ad33163bc7b4fc
#
_entry.id   b92326256639336bf3ad33163bc7b4fc
#
_cell.length_a   1.000
_cell.length_b   1.000
_cell.length_c   1.000
_cell.angle_alpha   90.00
_cell.angle_beta   90.00
_cell.angle_gamma   90.00
#
_symmetry.space_group_name_H-M   'P 1'
#
loop_
_entity.id
_entity.type
_entity.pdbx_description
1 polymer ?
#
loop_
_entity_poly.entity_id
_entity_poly.type
_entity_poly.pdbx_seq_one_letter_code
_entity_poly.pdbx_strand_id
1 'polypeptide(L)'
;MNLTNAARPFPDILVKTMREQEFQVFVVNLARQLGWYVYHTHDSRGSEAGFPDLTLVRDQVLLFAELKRESGRVTAAQLRVHRLFEGAGRPVLVWRPSDWPAVVETLNEPGVLA
;
A
#
# COMPACT_ATOMS: atom_id res chain seq x y z
N MET A 1 5.82 20.35 1.65
CA MET A 1 6.79 19.23 1.56
C MET A 1 7.35 19.14 0.15
N ASN A 2 8.65 19.03 0.01
CA ASN A 2 9.27 18.79 -1.30
C ASN A 2 9.24 17.29 -1.59
N LEU A 3 8.40 16.87 -2.53
CA LEU A 3 8.23 15.45 -2.86
C LEU A 3 9.23 14.95 -3.90
N THR A 4 10.09 15.82 -4.46
CA THR A 4 11.04 15.42 -5.50
C THR A 4 11.95 14.29 -5.02
N ASN A 5 12.52 14.42 -3.82
CA ASN A 5 13.38 13.38 -3.24
C ASN A 5 12.59 12.17 -2.78
N ALA A 6 11.38 12.38 -2.21
CA ALA A 6 10.53 11.29 -1.76
C ALA A 6 10.09 10.39 -2.92
N ALA A 7 9.89 10.96 -4.11
CA ALA A 7 9.42 10.23 -5.29
C ALA A 7 10.53 9.48 -6.03
N ARG A 8 11.80 9.61 -5.61
CA ARG A 8 12.88 8.86 -6.25
C ARG A 8 12.71 7.37 -6.00
N PRO A 9 13.00 6.52 -7.01
CA PRO A 9 13.02 5.08 -6.79
C PRO A 9 14.01 4.72 -5.70
N PHE A 10 13.71 3.65 -4.97
CA PHE A 10 14.73 3.08 -4.07
C PHE A 10 15.90 2.55 -4.89
N PRO A 11 17.13 2.60 -4.38
CA PRO A 11 18.24 1.92 -5.03
C PRO A 11 17.93 0.42 -5.25
N ASP A 12 18.45 -0.15 -6.33
CA ASP A 12 18.17 -1.55 -6.69
C ASP A 12 18.42 -2.52 -5.55
N ILE A 13 19.50 -2.31 -4.80
CA ILE A 13 19.82 -3.20 -3.68
C ILE A 13 18.72 -3.18 -2.61
N LEU A 14 18.14 -2.02 -2.32
CA LEU A 14 17.03 -1.91 -1.36
C LEU A 14 15.76 -2.54 -1.92
N VAL A 15 15.48 -2.35 -3.19
CA VAL A 15 14.31 -2.98 -3.83
C VAL A 15 14.36 -4.50 -3.62
N LYS A 16 15.52 -5.10 -3.85
CA LYS A 16 15.68 -6.55 -3.77
C LYS A 16 15.68 -7.09 -2.34
N THR A 17 16.18 -6.31 -1.39
CA THR A 17 16.44 -6.79 -0.01
C THR A 17 15.44 -6.30 1.02
N MET A 18 14.65 -5.28 0.69
CA MET A 18 13.70 -4.71 1.65
C MET A 18 12.64 -5.74 2.03
N ARG A 19 12.47 -5.93 3.34
CA ARG A 19 11.43 -6.80 3.87
C ARG A 19 10.08 -6.08 3.80
N GLU A 20 9.00 -6.84 3.77
CA GLU A 20 7.65 -6.29 3.75
C GLU A 20 7.42 -5.32 4.91
N GLN A 21 7.86 -5.68 6.13
CA GLN A 21 7.70 -4.82 7.30
C GLN A 21 8.48 -3.51 7.18
N GLU A 22 9.66 -3.54 6.56
CA GLU A 22 10.44 -2.32 6.32
C GLU A 22 9.75 -1.41 5.32
N PHE A 23 9.24 -1.99 4.24
CA PHE A 23 8.49 -1.26 3.24
C PHE A 23 7.24 -0.61 3.84
N GLN A 24 6.55 -1.34 4.71
CA GLN A 24 5.37 -0.82 5.40
C GLN A 24 5.69 0.44 6.21
N VAL A 25 6.84 0.48 6.88
CA VAL A 25 7.25 1.68 7.63
C VAL A 25 7.36 2.89 6.70
N PHE A 26 7.97 2.72 5.52
CA PHE A 26 8.05 3.80 4.54
C PHE A 26 6.68 4.28 4.09
N VAL A 27 5.80 3.36 3.75
CA VAL A 27 4.46 3.70 3.23
C VAL A 27 3.62 4.38 4.30
N VAL A 28 3.55 3.81 5.49
CA VAL A 28 2.73 4.34 6.58
C VAL A 28 3.22 5.74 7.01
N ASN A 29 4.53 5.90 7.15
CA ASN A 29 5.09 7.21 7.54
C ASN A 29 4.77 8.27 6.50
N LEU A 30 4.95 7.97 5.22
CA LEU A 30 4.63 8.92 4.17
C LEU A 30 3.13 9.25 4.16
N ALA A 31 2.28 8.24 4.24
CA ALA A 31 0.84 8.44 4.24
C ALA A 31 0.42 9.38 5.39
N ARG A 32 0.91 9.13 6.59
CA ARG A 32 0.59 9.98 7.75
C ARG A 32 1.10 11.40 7.58
N GLN A 33 2.30 11.58 7.04
CA GLN A 33 2.84 12.91 6.76
C GLN A 33 1.98 13.68 5.75
N LEU A 34 1.35 12.97 4.83
CA LEU A 34 0.48 13.56 3.81
C LEU A 34 -0.99 13.68 4.26
N GLY A 35 -1.26 13.43 5.52
CA GLY A 35 -2.59 13.66 6.10
C GLY A 35 -3.56 12.50 6.01
N TRP A 36 -3.10 11.31 5.67
CA TRP A 36 -3.95 10.13 5.63
C TRP A 36 -4.22 9.57 7.01
N TYR A 37 -5.48 9.18 7.27
CA TYR A 37 -5.79 8.22 8.31
C TYR A 37 -5.34 6.85 7.82
N VAL A 38 -4.57 6.16 8.62
CA VAL A 38 -4.03 4.84 8.24
C VAL A 38 -4.46 3.81 9.28
N TYR A 39 -5.18 2.79 8.82
CA TYR A 39 -5.46 1.61 9.63
C TYR A 39 -4.62 0.46 9.08
N HIS A 40 -3.83 -0.14 9.96
CA HIS A 40 -3.01 -1.30 9.63
C HIS A 40 -3.71 -2.56 10.13
N THR A 41 -4.00 -3.47 9.21
CA THR A 41 -4.60 -4.75 9.55
C THR A 41 -3.56 -5.64 10.21
N HIS A 42 -3.81 -6.03 11.44
CA HIS A 42 -2.94 -6.98 12.12
C HIS A 42 -3.37 -8.40 11.78
N ASP A 43 -2.38 -9.29 11.63
CA ASP A 43 -2.65 -10.70 11.49
C ASP A 43 -3.09 -11.21 12.87
N SER A 44 -4.38 -11.28 13.07
CA SER A 44 -4.94 -11.78 14.31
C SER A 44 -5.63 -13.11 14.08
N ARG A 45 -5.40 -14.06 14.99
CA ARG A 45 -6.10 -15.33 14.96
C ARG A 45 -7.58 -15.06 15.11
N GLY A 46 -8.38 -15.65 14.25
CA GLY A 46 -9.83 -15.46 14.22
C GLY A 46 -10.30 -14.39 13.26
N SER A 47 -9.43 -13.64 12.64
CA SER A 47 -9.79 -12.73 11.55
C SER A 47 -9.88 -13.46 10.23
N GLU A 48 -10.70 -12.95 9.32
CA GLU A 48 -10.78 -13.50 7.97
C GLU A 48 -9.47 -13.28 7.24
N ALA A 49 -8.95 -14.34 6.63
CA ALA A 49 -7.71 -14.27 5.88
C ALA A 49 -7.88 -13.46 4.58
N GLY A 50 -6.84 -12.72 4.23
CA GLY A 50 -6.77 -12.05 2.92
C GLY A 50 -7.19 -10.59 2.91
N PHE A 51 -7.63 -10.04 4.03
CA PHE A 51 -7.97 -8.62 4.09
C PHE A 51 -6.72 -7.77 3.78
N PRO A 52 -6.86 -6.65 3.03
CA PRO A 52 -5.71 -5.80 2.69
C PRO A 52 -4.94 -5.29 3.91
N ASP A 53 -3.64 -5.09 3.77
CA ASP A 53 -2.78 -4.65 4.87
C ASP A 53 -3.14 -3.26 5.40
N LEU A 54 -3.47 -2.34 4.51
CA LEU A 54 -3.74 -0.95 4.87
C LEU A 54 -5.09 -0.49 4.37
N THR A 55 -5.80 0.22 5.22
CA THR A 55 -6.97 1.04 4.87
C THR A 55 -6.57 2.49 5.05
N LEU A 56 -6.71 3.29 4.01
CA LEU A 56 -6.21 4.66 3.95
C LEU A 56 -7.36 5.59 3.62
N VAL A 57 -7.57 6.61 4.45
CA VAL A 57 -8.65 7.59 4.22
C VAL A 57 -8.08 9.00 4.31
N ARG A 58 -8.33 9.80 3.27
CA ARG A 58 -8.05 11.23 3.28
C ARG A 58 -9.15 11.96 2.54
N ASP A 59 -9.76 12.94 3.20
CA ASP A 59 -10.91 13.67 2.67
C ASP A 59 -12.01 12.69 2.26
N GLN A 60 -12.36 12.60 0.99
CA GLN A 60 -13.40 11.71 0.49
C GLN A 60 -12.83 10.50 -0.23
N VAL A 61 -11.53 10.26 -0.08
CA VAL A 61 -10.85 9.15 -0.77
C VAL A 61 -10.59 8.01 0.20
N LEU A 62 -10.99 6.82 -0.20
CA LEU A 62 -10.77 5.57 0.53
C LEU A 62 -9.94 4.65 -0.36
N LEU A 63 -8.77 4.22 0.13
CA LEU A 63 -7.90 3.31 -0.58
C LEU A 63 -7.62 2.08 0.27
N PHE A 64 -7.46 0.93 -0.40
CA PHE A 64 -6.96 -0.29 0.22
C PHE A 64 -5.66 -0.67 -0.46
N ALA A 65 -4.66 -1.03 0.33
CA ALA A 65 -3.35 -1.39 -0.20
C ALA A 65 -2.86 -2.70 0.42
N GLU A 66 -2.28 -3.54 -0.42
CA GLU A 66 -1.59 -4.75 -0.05
C GLU A 66 -0.11 -4.52 -0.26
N LEU A 67 0.69 -4.73 0.78
CA LEU A 67 2.13 -4.51 0.71
C LEU A 67 2.86 -5.84 0.57
N LYS A 68 3.79 -5.90 -0.34
CA LYS A 68 4.61 -7.09 -0.60
C LYS A 68 6.07 -6.68 -0.74
N ARG A 69 6.98 -7.53 -0.24
CA ARG A 69 8.37 -7.41 -0.66
C ARG A 69 8.45 -7.69 -2.16
N GLU A 70 9.55 -7.31 -2.80
CA GLU A 70 9.66 -7.35 -4.25
C GLU A 70 9.34 -8.73 -4.84
N SER A 71 9.84 -9.78 -4.24
CA SER A 71 9.61 -11.16 -4.71
C SER A 71 8.47 -11.88 -3.99
N GLY A 72 7.72 -11.18 -3.13
CA GLY A 72 6.62 -11.79 -2.39
C GLY A 72 5.42 -12.07 -3.28
N ARG A 73 4.65 -13.09 -2.94
CA ARG A 73 3.48 -13.49 -3.72
C ARG A 73 2.18 -13.11 -3.01
N VAL A 74 1.23 -12.63 -3.79
CA VAL A 74 -0.14 -12.48 -3.30
C VAL A 74 -0.70 -13.89 -3.08
N THR A 75 -1.20 -14.16 -1.87
CA THR A 75 -1.74 -15.47 -1.53
C THR A 75 -3.10 -15.71 -2.20
N ALA A 76 -3.54 -16.96 -2.25
CA ALA A 76 -4.86 -17.29 -2.78
C ALA A 76 -5.98 -16.60 -2.01
N ALA A 77 -5.86 -16.53 -0.67
CA ALA A 77 -6.84 -15.84 0.17
C ALA A 77 -6.89 -14.34 -0.13
N GLN A 78 -5.71 -13.70 -0.27
CA GLN A 78 -5.62 -12.29 -0.63
C GLN A 78 -6.22 -12.03 -2.01
N LEU A 79 -5.88 -12.87 -2.99
CA LEU A 79 -6.40 -12.71 -4.36
C LEU A 79 -7.92 -12.81 -4.39
N ARG A 80 -8.50 -13.73 -3.61
CA ARG A 80 -9.96 -13.87 -3.51
C ARG A 80 -10.59 -12.60 -2.97
N VAL A 81 -10.03 -12.04 -1.91
CA VAL A 81 -10.54 -10.80 -1.31
C VAL A 81 -10.36 -9.61 -2.27
N HIS A 82 -9.20 -9.53 -2.93
CA HIS A 82 -8.95 -8.45 -3.91
C HIS A 82 -10.00 -8.47 -5.03
N ARG A 83 -10.38 -9.65 -5.50
CA ARG A 83 -11.42 -9.78 -6.54
C ARG A 83 -12.79 -9.31 -6.05
N LEU A 84 -13.12 -9.62 -4.80
CA LEU A 84 -14.36 -9.14 -4.19
C LEU A 84 -14.39 -7.61 -4.10
N PHE A 85 -13.28 -7.01 -3.68
CA PHE A 85 -13.17 -5.55 -3.58
C PHE A 85 -13.24 -4.90 -4.95
N GLU A 86 -12.55 -5.47 -5.92
CA GLU A 86 -12.57 -4.97 -7.30
C GLU A 86 -14.00 -5.00 -7.87
N GLY A 87 -14.71 -6.11 -7.66
CA GLY A 87 -16.10 -6.25 -8.09
C GLY A 87 -17.04 -5.25 -7.43
N ALA A 88 -16.69 -4.77 -6.23
CA ALA A 88 -17.44 -3.75 -5.51
C ALA A 88 -17.02 -2.32 -5.89
N GLY A 89 -16.13 -2.16 -6.87
CA GLY A 89 -15.65 -0.85 -7.29
C GLY A 89 -14.55 -0.25 -6.43
N ARG A 90 -13.94 -1.07 -5.57
CA ARG A 90 -12.86 -0.62 -4.67
C ARG A 90 -11.63 -1.51 -4.85
N PRO A 91 -10.88 -1.37 -5.95
CA PRO A 91 -9.72 -2.23 -6.19
C PRO A 91 -8.69 -2.10 -5.08
N VAL A 92 -8.01 -3.21 -4.78
CA VAL A 92 -6.90 -3.22 -3.83
C VAL A 92 -5.62 -2.94 -4.61
N LEU A 93 -4.88 -1.92 -4.18
CA LEU A 93 -3.58 -1.59 -4.78
C LEU A 93 -2.53 -2.53 -4.19
N VAL A 94 -1.78 -3.20 -5.03
CA VAL A 94 -0.66 -4.04 -4.59
C VAL A 94 0.61 -3.23 -4.80
N TRP A 95 1.32 -2.95 -3.72
CA TRP A 95 2.53 -2.13 -3.74
C TRP A 95 3.75 -2.94 -3.33
N ARG A 96 4.80 -2.77 -4.11
CA ARG A 96 6.12 -3.37 -3.87
C ARG A 96 7.17 -2.26 -3.82
N PRO A 97 8.37 -2.51 -3.27
CA PRO A 97 9.41 -1.47 -3.22
C PRO A 97 9.71 -0.81 -4.57
N SER A 98 9.65 -1.56 -5.69
CA SER A 98 9.85 -0.98 -7.02
C SER A 98 8.73 0.00 -7.42
N ASP A 99 7.59 -0.05 -6.75
CA ASP A 99 6.46 0.85 -7.02
C ASP A 99 6.56 2.18 -6.26
N TRP A 100 7.64 2.40 -5.50
CA TRP A 100 7.73 3.56 -4.61
C TRP A 100 7.37 4.89 -5.27
N PRO A 101 7.87 5.23 -6.48
CA PRO A 101 7.45 6.49 -7.12
C PRO A 101 5.95 6.58 -7.33
N ALA A 102 5.30 5.49 -7.73
CA ALA A 102 3.85 5.45 -7.92
C ALA A 102 3.10 5.55 -6.59
N VAL A 103 3.64 4.95 -5.52
CA VAL A 103 3.07 5.07 -4.17
C VAL A 103 3.07 6.53 -3.71
N VAL A 104 4.20 7.22 -3.89
CA VAL A 104 4.33 8.63 -3.52
C VAL A 104 3.32 9.48 -4.30
N GLU A 105 3.22 9.26 -5.60
CA GLU A 105 2.29 9.99 -6.45
C GLU A 105 0.83 9.75 -6.01
N THR A 106 0.46 8.50 -5.78
CA THR A 106 -0.89 8.14 -5.35
C THR A 106 -1.26 8.79 -4.02
N LEU A 107 -0.36 8.74 -3.04
CA LEU A 107 -0.62 9.31 -1.71
C LEU A 107 -0.63 10.84 -1.74
N ASN A 108 0.10 11.45 -2.66
CA ASN A 108 0.13 12.90 -2.78
C ASN A 108 -1.07 13.45 -3.57
N GLU A 109 -1.48 12.78 -4.62
CA GLU A 109 -2.55 13.22 -5.52
C GLU A 109 -3.60 12.12 -5.71
N PRO A 110 -4.34 11.75 -4.65
CA PRO A 110 -5.28 10.63 -4.72
C PRO A 110 -6.47 10.87 -5.65
N GLY A 111 -6.76 12.13 -5.99
CA GLY A 111 -7.85 12.45 -6.90
C GLY A 111 -7.71 11.83 -8.29
N VAL A 112 -6.51 11.48 -8.69
CA VAL A 112 -6.25 10.82 -9.98
C VAL A 112 -6.86 9.41 -10.01
N LEU A 113 -7.07 8.79 -8.85
CA LEU A 113 -7.62 7.44 -8.73
C LEU A 113 -9.13 7.42 -8.46
N ALA A 114 -9.69 8.56 -8.20
CA ALA A 114 -11.12 8.65 -7.85
C ALA A 114 -12.01 8.44 -9.09
#